data_b5e3673ea1bc10b903243a227f5651bd
#
_entry.id   b5e3673ea1bc10b903243a227f5651bd
#
_cell.length_a   1.000
_cell.length_b   1.000
_cell.length_c   1.000
_cell.angle_alpha   90.00
_cell.angle_beta   90.00
_cell.angle_gamma   90.00
#
_symmetry.space_group_name_H-M   'P 1'
#
loop_
_entity.id
_entity.type
_entity.pdbx_description
1 polymer ?
#
loop_
_entity_poly.entity_id
_entity_poly.type
_entity_poly.pdbx_seq_one_letter_code
_entity_poly.pdbx_strand_id
1 'polypeptide(L)'
;MLQYSIDCIFTLLNWPKYNIIKCIFPFEYEVYKAAGADTEFVGHPLVDIVKPHLTQAAAWEKAGKQAGRDLILLIPGSRLMEIQKMLPTMLQAAKLILEKRPDTDFTMPRAKTIPLEMLENMVKAAGVPVKIIEGDNYDVMFSADLALATSGTVTLEAALCGLGSVI
;
A
#
# COMPACT_ATOMS: atom_id res chain seq x y z
N MET A 1 17.55 -20.17 2.05
CA MET A 1 16.68 -19.84 0.92
C MET A 1 17.02 -18.51 0.25
N LEU A 2 17.35 -17.43 0.99
CA LEU A 2 17.82 -16.15 0.41
C LEU A 2 19.15 -16.28 -0.37
N GLN A 3 20.09 -17.10 0.13
CA GLN A 3 21.41 -17.29 -0.47
C GLN A 3 21.31 -17.82 -1.91
N TYR A 4 20.44 -18.79 -2.17
CA TYR A 4 20.24 -19.34 -3.54
C TYR A 4 19.63 -18.34 -4.53
N SER A 5 18.78 -17.43 -4.06
CA SER A 5 18.21 -16.37 -4.91
C SER A 5 19.27 -15.34 -5.32
N ILE A 6 20.18 -15.01 -4.42
CA ILE A 6 21.27 -14.05 -4.66
C ILE A 6 22.28 -14.61 -5.64
N ASP A 7 22.73 -15.86 -5.43
CA ASP A 7 23.66 -16.54 -6.34
C ASP A 7 23.08 -16.69 -7.74
N CYS A 8 21.78 -16.93 -7.87
CA CYS A 8 21.07 -17.01 -9.14
C CYS A 8 21.00 -15.65 -9.86
N ILE A 9 20.74 -14.56 -9.13
CA ILE A 9 20.72 -13.21 -9.68
C ILE A 9 22.11 -12.79 -10.16
N PHE A 10 23.18 -13.07 -9.40
CA PHE A 10 24.56 -12.79 -9.79
C PHE A 10 25.01 -13.57 -11.02
N THR A 11 24.60 -14.84 -11.12
CA THR A 11 24.95 -15.70 -12.27
C THR A 11 24.21 -15.29 -13.54
N LEU A 12 22.92 -14.92 -13.43
CA LEU A 12 22.09 -14.52 -14.57
C LEU A 12 22.40 -13.11 -15.10
N LEU A 13 22.84 -12.18 -14.25
CA LEU A 13 23.06 -10.79 -14.61
C LEU A 13 24.47 -10.50 -15.16
N ASN A 14 25.35 -11.50 -15.28
CA ASN A 14 26.70 -11.31 -15.82
C ASN A 14 27.40 -10.11 -15.13
N TRP A 15 27.60 -10.22 -13.81
CA TRP A 15 28.07 -9.23 -12.84
C TRP A 15 29.10 -8.17 -13.33
N PRO A 16 30.03 -8.47 -14.25
CA PRO A 16 31.04 -7.50 -14.68
C PRO A 16 30.50 -6.24 -15.39
N LYS A 17 29.18 -6.18 -15.66
CA LYS A 17 28.59 -5.05 -16.39
C LYS A 17 28.16 -3.87 -15.53
N TYR A 18 28.08 -4.04 -14.20
CA TYR A 18 27.62 -2.97 -13.29
C TYR A 18 28.79 -2.48 -12.45
N ASN A 19 29.06 -1.19 -12.51
CA ASN A 19 30.14 -0.58 -11.73
C ASN A 19 29.78 -0.44 -10.24
N ILE A 20 28.50 -0.31 -9.91
CA ILE A 20 28.02 -0.11 -8.54
C ILE A 20 26.55 -0.54 -8.38
N ILE A 21 26.19 -1.13 -7.24
CA ILE A 21 24.81 -1.41 -6.84
C ILE A 21 24.36 -0.36 -5.84
N LYS A 22 23.26 0.32 -6.16
CA LYS A 22 22.58 1.23 -5.23
C LYS A 22 21.54 0.46 -4.44
N CYS A 23 21.76 0.28 -3.13
CA CYS A 23 20.87 -0.43 -2.23
C CYS A 23 19.90 0.54 -1.56
N ILE A 24 18.61 0.17 -1.54
CA ILE A 24 17.56 0.97 -0.90
C ILE A 24 17.21 0.46 0.50
N PHE A 25 17.57 -0.77 0.83
CA PHE A 25 17.43 -1.33 2.17
C PHE A 25 18.80 -1.64 2.79
N PRO A 26 18.99 -1.39 4.11
CA PRO A 26 20.26 -1.66 4.78
C PRO A 26 20.73 -3.11 4.68
N PHE A 27 19.81 -4.07 4.78
CA PHE A 27 20.15 -5.49 4.68
C PHE A 27 20.64 -5.91 3.30
N GLU A 28 20.16 -5.27 2.22
CA GLU A 28 20.65 -5.50 0.86
C GLU A 28 22.12 -5.08 0.73
N TYR A 29 22.47 -3.92 1.30
CA TYR A 29 23.83 -3.44 1.30
C TYR A 29 24.81 -4.44 1.91
N GLU A 30 24.49 -4.99 3.09
CA GLU A 30 25.33 -5.98 3.77
C GLU A 30 25.47 -7.27 2.95
N VAL A 31 24.38 -7.74 2.36
CA VAL A 31 24.36 -8.97 1.56
C VAL A 31 25.20 -8.81 0.28
N TYR A 32 24.99 -7.73 -0.47
CA TYR A 32 25.75 -7.51 -1.71
C TYR A 32 27.22 -7.23 -1.44
N LYS A 33 27.54 -6.51 -0.38
CA LYS A 33 28.91 -6.25 0.05
C LYS A 33 29.64 -7.54 0.46
N ALA A 34 28.98 -8.42 1.19
CA ALA A 34 29.53 -9.71 1.56
C ALA A 34 29.79 -10.62 0.34
N ALA A 35 29.00 -10.45 -0.74
CA ALA A 35 29.19 -11.13 -2.00
C ALA A 35 30.28 -10.49 -2.89
N GLY A 36 31.01 -9.46 -2.43
CA GLY A 36 32.10 -8.81 -3.15
C GLY A 36 31.68 -7.76 -4.16
N ALA A 37 30.41 -7.31 -4.11
CA ALA A 37 29.90 -6.29 -4.99
C ALA A 37 30.32 -4.88 -4.53
N ASP A 38 30.59 -3.98 -5.50
CA ASP A 38 30.70 -2.55 -5.20
C ASP A 38 29.28 -2.00 -4.95
N THR A 39 29.02 -1.58 -3.71
CA THR A 39 27.67 -1.24 -3.24
C THR A 39 27.67 0.06 -2.47
N GLU A 40 26.57 0.81 -2.64
CA GLU A 40 26.30 2.01 -1.88
C GLU A 40 24.86 1.99 -1.35
N PHE A 41 24.68 2.26 -0.07
CA PHE A 41 23.35 2.46 0.51
C PHE A 41 22.90 3.89 0.27
N VAL A 42 21.83 4.06 -0.51
CA VAL A 42 21.30 5.37 -0.92
C VAL A 42 20.01 5.75 -0.21
N GLY A 43 19.45 4.84 0.60
CA GLY A 43 18.14 5.01 1.24
C GLY A 43 16.97 4.74 0.30
N HIS A 44 15.78 4.63 0.88
CA HIS A 44 14.58 4.31 0.11
C HIS A 44 13.88 5.57 -0.40
N PRO A 45 13.62 5.69 -1.74
CA PRO A 45 13.01 6.90 -2.33
C PRO A 45 11.65 7.27 -1.73
N LEU A 46 10.88 6.29 -1.24
CA LEU A 46 9.59 6.55 -0.61
C LEU A 46 9.68 7.47 0.61
N VAL A 47 10.82 7.51 1.31
CA VAL A 47 11.02 8.42 2.46
C VAL A 47 10.89 9.89 2.04
N ASP A 48 11.28 10.20 0.81
CA ASP A 48 11.18 11.55 0.26
C ASP A 48 9.82 11.83 -0.41
N ILE A 49 9.16 10.79 -0.93
CA ILE A 49 7.94 10.89 -1.73
C ILE A 49 6.68 10.85 -0.84
N VAL A 50 6.68 9.99 0.19
CA VAL A 50 5.51 9.78 1.06
C VAL A 50 5.40 10.94 2.05
N LYS A 51 4.66 11.97 1.65
CA LYS A 51 4.41 13.18 2.45
C LYS A 51 2.96 13.62 2.28
N PRO A 52 2.31 14.13 3.32
CA PRO A 52 0.99 14.73 3.20
C PRO A 52 1.12 16.12 2.54
N HIS A 53 0.17 16.44 1.68
CA HIS A 53 0.04 17.73 1.02
C HIS A 53 -1.23 18.49 1.45
N LEU A 54 -2.24 17.75 1.92
CA LEU A 54 -3.48 18.30 2.44
C LEU A 54 -3.42 18.46 3.97
N THR A 55 -4.24 19.35 4.49
CA THR A 55 -4.54 19.34 5.93
C THR A 55 -5.33 18.10 6.30
N GLN A 56 -5.27 17.66 7.55
CA GLN A 56 -6.03 16.52 8.02
C GLN A 56 -7.54 16.67 7.76
N ALA A 57 -8.09 17.88 7.98
CA ALA A 57 -9.50 18.16 7.72
C ALA A 57 -9.87 17.98 6.23
N ALA A 58 -9.03 18.47 5.31
CA ALA A 58 -9.25 18.31 3.87
C ALA A 58 -9.11 16.84 3.43
N ALA A 59 -8.17 16.10 4.02
CA ALA A 59 -8.03 14.67 3.75
C ALA A 59 -9.23 13.86 4.25
N TRP A 60 -9.78 14.18 5.42
CA TRP A 60 -11.01 13.57 5.94
C TRP A 60 -12.22 13.87 5.06
N GLU A 61 -12.40 15.12 4.63
CA GLU A 61 -13.47 15.49 3.70
C GLU A 61 -13.36 14.70 2.40
N LYS A 62 -12.16 14.62 1.83
CA LYS A 62 -11.89 13.82 0.62
C LYS A 62 -12.19 12.34 0.86
N ALA A 63 -11.75 11.79 1.96
CA ALA A 63 -12.02 10.41 2.36
C ALA A 63 -13.51 10.16 2.68
N GLY A 64 -14.28 11.21 2.99
CA GLY A 64 -15.66 11.10 3.44
C GLY A 64 -15.80 10.66 4.89
N LYS A 65 -14.76 10.87 5.70
CA LYS A 65 -14.81 10.60 7.14
C LYS A 65 -15.79 11.54 7.82
N GLN A 66 -16.71 10.97 8.58
CA GLN A 66 -17.62 11.74 9.41
C GLN A 66 -16.98 12.02 10.79
N ALA A 67 -17.38 13.11 11.42
CA ALA A 67 -16.87 13.47 12.74
C ALA A 67 -17.19 12.38 13.78
N GLY A 68 -16.19 12.00 14.58
CA GLY A 68 -16.33 11.00 15.62
C GLY A 68 -16.35 9.54 15.14
N ARG A 69 -16.14 9.29 13.83
CA ARG A 69 -16.10 7.92 13.27
C ARG A 69 -14.66 7.50 12.97
N ASP A 70 -14.39 6.21 13.05
CA ASP A 70 -13.12 5.64 12.60
C ASP A 70 -13.07 5.59 11.06
N LEU A 71 -11.91 5.80 10.47
CA LEU A 71 -11.68 5.69 9.03
C LEU A 71 -10.79 4.49 8.73
N ILE A 72 -11.32 3.52 8.00
CA ILE A 72 -10.55 2.36 7.54
C ILE A 72 -10.35 2.43 6.02
N LEU A 73 -9.10 2.29 5.58
CA LEU A 73 -8.77 2.20 4.16
C LEU A 73 -8.82 0.76 3.67
N LEU A 74 -9.44 0.56 2.51
CA LEU A 74 -9.37 -0.70 1.75
C LEU A 74 -8.37 -0.52 0.62
N ILE A 75 -7.26 -1.24 0.66
CA ILE A 75 -6.17 -1.14 -0.32
C ILE A 75 -5.98 -2.50 -1.01
N PRO A 76 -6.85 -2.87 -1.97
CA PRO A 76 -6.88 -4.20 -2.56
C PRO A 76 -5.80 -4.44 -3.62
N GLY A 77 -4.94 -3.45 -3.87
CA GLY A 77 -3.90 -3.49 -4.89
C GLY A 77 -4.13 -2.54 -6.06
N SER A 78 -3.25 -2.60 -7.04
CA SER A 78 -3.27 -1.73 -8.22
C SER A 78 -3.45 -2.50 -9.55
N ARG A 79 -3.48 -3.81 -9.51
CA ARG A 79 -3.67 -4.70 -10.67
C ARG A 79 -5.05 -5.35 -10.65
N LEU A 80 -5.65 -5.50 -11.83
CA LEU A 80 -6.99 -6.06 -11.97
C LEU A 80 -7.16 -7.39 -11.25
N MET A 81 -6.21 -8.32 -11.43
CA MET A 81 -6.26 -9.65 -10.80
C MET A 81 -6.11 -9.59 -9.27
N GLU A 82 -5.32 -8.65 -8.76
CA GLU A 82 -5.19 -8.45 -7.31
C GLU A 82 -6.53 -8.01 -6.72
N ILE A 83 -7.16 -7.01 -7.33
CA ILE A 83 -8.45 -6.47 -6.90
C ILE A 83 -9.54 -7.53 -6.94
N GLN A 84 -9.64 -8.28 -8.04
CA GLN A 84 -10.64 -9.33 -8.17
C GLN A 84 -10.53 -10.41 -7.10
N LYS A 85 -9.31 -10.69 -6.60
CA LYS A 85 -9.08 -11.68 -5.55
C LYS A 85 -9.23 -11.11 -4.14
N MET A 86 -8.71 -9.91 -3.90
CA MET A 86 -8.59 -9.35 -2.55
C MET A 86 -9.81 -8.54 -2.11
N LEU A 87 -10.39 -7.74 -3.03
CA LEU A 87 -11.49 -6.85 -2.69
C LEU A 87 -12.72 -7.57 -2.13
N PRO A 88 -13.17 -8.73 -2.65
CA PRO A 88 -14.29 -9.45 -2.07
C PRO A 88 -14.10 -9.82 -0.59
N THR A 89 -12.90 -10.29 -0.24
CA THR A 89 -12.55 -10.63 1.15
C THR A 89 -12.50 -9.38 2.05
N MET A 90 -11.92 -8.29 1.54
CA MET A 90 -11.89 -7.01 2.27
C MET A 90 -13.29 -6.45 2.51
N LEU A 91 -14.20 -6.55 1.53
CA LEU A 91 -15.58 -6.12 1.68
C LEU A 91 -16.35 -7.00 2.68
N GLN A 92 -16.09 -8.30 2.72
CA GLN A 92 -16.65 -9.20 3.75
C GLN A 92 -16.13 -8.80 5.15
N ALA A 93 -14.84 -8.53 5.29
CA ALA A 93 -14.26 -8.04 6.54
C ALA A 93 -14.88 -6.70 6.97
N ALA A 94 -15.03 -5.76 6.03
CA ALA A 94 -15.65 -4.46 6.29
C ALA A 94 -17.11 -4.61 6.78
N LYS A 95 -17.87 -5.56 6.22
CA LYS A 95 -19.22 -5.87 6.70
C LYS A 95 -19.23 -6.37 8.14
N LEU A 96 -18.34 -7.29 8.49
CA LEU A 96 -18.19 -7.80 9.86
C LEU A 96 -17.73 -6.71 10.84
N ILE A 97 -16.91 -5.78 10.38
CA ILE A 97 -16.50 -4.62 11.18
C ILE A 97 -17.73 -3.74 11.47
N LEU A 98 -18.54 -3.42 10.45
CA LEU A 98 -19.75 -2.60 10.64
C LEU A 98 -20.77 -3.21 11.60
N GLU A 99 -20.88 -4.54 11.63
CA GLU A 99 -21.75 -5.23 12.60
C GLU A 99 -21.33 -4.98 14.05
N LYS A 100 -20.03 -4.81 14.31
CA LYS A 100 -19.46 -4.59 15.65
C LYS A 100 -19.15 -3.13 15.94
N ARG A 101 -18.82 -2.37 14.91
CA ARG A 101 -18.40 -0.97 14.96
C ARG A 101 -19.17 -0.18 13.89
N PRO A 102 -20.45 0.15 14.11
CA PRO A 102 -21.29 0.86 13.13
C PRO A 102 -20.79 2.28 12.83
N ASP A 103 -19.98 2.85 13.74
CA ASP A 103 -19.35 4.16 13.58
C ASP A 103 -18.01 4.09 12.85
N THR A 104 -17.95 3.30 11.77
CA THR A 104 -16.76 3.16 10.91
C THR A 104 -17.08 3.62 9.50
N ASP A 105 -16.21 4.45 8.94
CA ASP A 105 -16.24 4.86 7.54
C ASP A 105 -15.18 4.07 6.75
N PHE A 106 -15.53 3.71 5.51
CA PHE A 106 -14.61 2.99 4.62
C PHE A 106 -14.30 3.81 3.39
N THR A 107 -13.01 3.86 3.03
CA THR A 107 -12.54 4.53 1.82
C THR A 107 -11.57 3.63 1.06
N MET A 108 -11.67 3.64 -0.25
CA MET A 108 -10.82 2.87 -1.15
C MET A 108 -10.15 3.78 -2.18
N PRO A 109 -8.83 4.00 -2.06
CA PRO A 109 -8.06 4.65 -3.11
C PRO A 109 -8.05 3.80 -4.40
N ARG A 110 -8.40 4.41 -5.53
CA ARG A 110 -8.44 3.76 -6.85
C ARG A 110 -7.19 4.07 -7.65
N ALA A 111 -6.51 3.04 -8.14
CA ALA A 111 -5.51 3.21 -9.17
C ALA A 111 -6.18 3.61 -10.51
N LYS A 112 -5.62 4.60 -11.23
CA LYS A 112 -6.19 5.10 -12.50
C LYS A 112 -6.39 4.03 -13.58
N THR A 113 -5.60 2.96 -13.51
CA THR A 113 -5.68 1.81 -14.43
C THR A 113 -6.89 0.91 -14.20
N ILE A 114 -7.60 1.08 -13.09
CA ILE A 114 -8.74 0.24 -12.71
C ILE A 114 -10.05 0.95 -13.05
N PRO A 115 -10.97 0.29 -13.80
CA PRO A 115 -12.27 0.87 -14.13
C PRO A 115 -13.09 1.17 -12.87
N LEU A 116 -13.59 2.39 -12.74
CA LEU A 116 -14.40 2.83 -11.60
C LEU A 116 -15.68 1.99 -11.47
N GLU A 117 -16.39 1.82 -12.57
CA GLU A 117 -17.65 1.08 -12.62
C GLU A 117 -17.52 -0.35 -12.07
N MET A 118 -16.39 -1.01 -12.34
CA MET A 118 -16.13 -2.35 -11.79
C MET A 118 -16.08 -2.33 -10.26
N LEU A 119 -15.36 -1.36 -9.68
CA LEU A 119 -15.25 -1.23 -8.23
C LEU A 119 -16.59 -0.87 -7.59
N GLU A 120 -17.33 0.07 -8.20
CA GLU A 120 -18.67 0.45 -7.75
C GLU A 120 -19.63 -0.74 -7.75
N ASN A 121 -19.60 -1.57 -8.80
CA ASN A 121 -20.41 -2.77 -8.88
C ASN A 121 -20.06 -3.78 -7.80
N MET A 122 -18.76 -3.99 -7.51
CA MET A 122 -18.31 -4.89 -6.44
C MET A 122 -18.72 -4.38 -5.05
N VAL A 123 -18.55 -3.10 -4.78
CA VAL A 123 -18.95 -2.45 -3.53
C VAL A 123 -20.47 -2.54 -3.32
N LYS A 124 -21.24 -2.22 -4.37
CA LYS A 124 -22.71 -2.30 -4.35
C LYS A 124 -23.20 -3.73 -4.10
N ALA A 125 -22.60 -4.71 -4.75
CA ALA A 125 -22.96 -6.13 -4.56
C ALA A 125 -22.69 -6.62 -3.14
N ALA A 126 -21.64 -6.10 -2.47
CA ALA A 126 -21.31 -6.42 -1.08
C ALA A 126 -22.24 -5.72 -0.07
N GLY A 127 -22.92 -4.64 -0.45
CA GLY A 127 -23.80 -3.87 0.43
C GLY A 127 -23.05 -3.12 1.56
N VAL A 128 -21.78 -2.76 1.33
CA VAL A 128 -20.95 -2.02 2.28
C VAL A 128 -20.76 -0.59 1.76
N PRO A 129 -20.97 0.45 2.60
CA PRO A 129 -20.74 1.82 2.20
C PRO A 129 -19.22 2.11 2.13
N VAL A 130 -18.66 2.08 0.92
CA VAL A 130 -17.25 2.41 0.68
C VAL A 130 -17.17 3.60 -0.25
N LYS A 131 -16.47 4.65 0.16
CA LYS A 131 -16.17 5.79 -0.71
C LYS A 131 -14.96 5.48 -1.56
N ILE A 132 -15.10 5.50 -2.88
CA ILE A 132 -13.99 5.33 -3.82
C ILE A 132 -13.41 6.71 -4.12
N ILE A 133 -12.10 6.87 -3.98
CA ILE A 133 -11.40 8.13 -4.23
C ILE A 133 -10.30 7.95 -5.28
N GLU A 134 -9.90 9.05 -5.90
CA GLU A 134 -8.78 9.10 -6.84
C GLU A 134 -7.78 10.18 -6.44
N GLY A 135 -6.47 9.84 -6.49
CA GLY A 135 -5.39 10.74 -6.07
C GLY A 135 -5.32 10.95 -4.55
N ASP A 136 -4.34 11.75 -4.12
CA ASP A 136 -4.07 12.13 -2.71
C ASP A 136 -4.04 10.95 -1.74
N ASN A 137 -3.51 9.80 -2.22
CA ASN A 137 -3.49 8.56 -1.46
C ASN A 137 -2.73 8.70 -0.15
N TYR A 138 -1.59 9.40 -0.16
CA TYR A 138 -0.79 9.61 1.05
C TYR A 138 -1.51 10.48 2.07
N ASP A 139 -2.19 11.54 1.62
CA ASP A 139 -2.97 12.41 2.51
C ASP A 139 -4.04 11.63 3.27
N VAL A 140 -4.74 10.73 2.57
CA VAL A 140 -5.75 9.87 3.19
C VAL A 140 -5.10 8.81 4.09
N MET A 141 -3.96 8.24 3.71
CA MET A 141 -3.20 7.31 4.55
C MET A 141 -2.73 7.95 5.86
N PHE A 142 -2.20 9.18 5.81
CA PHE A 142 -1.82 9.94 7.02
C PHE A 142 -2.99 10.28 7.94
N SER A 143 -4.21 10.26 7.41
CA SER A 143 -5.43 10.69 8.12
C SER A 143 -6.34 9.54 8.52
N ALA A 144 -6.03 8.32 8.12
CA ALA A 144 -6.80 7.13 8.44
C ALA A 144 -6.36 6.49 9.76
N ASP A 145 -7.25 5.71 10.35
CA ASP A 145 -7.02 5.03 11.63
C ASP A 145 -6.47 3.63 11.43
N LEU A 146 -6.83 2.95 10.32
CA LEU A 146 -6.39 1.59 9.98
C LEU A 146 -6.46 1.36 8.47
N ALA A 147 -5.72 0.37 7.97
CA ALA A 147 -5.87 -0.14 6.61
C ALA A 147 -6.06 -1.66 6.58
N LEU A 148 -6.91 -2.13 5.66
CA LEU A 148 -6.88 -3.50 5.15
C LEU A 148 -6.14 -3.46 3.82
N ALA A 149 -4.96 -4.03 3.74
CA ALA A 149 -4.06 -3.85 2.61
C ALA A 149 -3.59 -5.18 2.00
N THR A 150 -3.39 -5.19 0.70
CA THR A 150 -2.68 -6.27 0.02
C THR A 150 -1.17 -6.11 0.24
N SER A 151 -0.46 -7.21 0.46
CA SER A 151 1.00 -7.20 0.57
C SER A 151 1.65 -6.62 -0.69
N GLY A 152 2.61 -5.72 -0.51
CA GLY A 152 3.32 -5.04 -1.59
C GLY A 152 3.98 -3.75 -1.12
N THR A 153 4.42 -2.92 -2.05
CA THR A 153 5.05 -1.61 -1.76
C THR A 153 4.15 -0.71 -0.90
N VAL A 154 2.83 -0.84 -1.05
CA VAL A 154 1.85 -0.06 -0.28
C VAL A 154 1.94 -0.30 1.23
N THR A 155 2.42 -1.45 1.68
CA THR A 155 2.62 -1.72 3.12
C THR A 155 3.75 -0.90 3.70
N LEU A 156 4.80 -0.62 2.91
CA LEU A 156 5.87 0.30 3.29
C LEU A 156 5.37 1.75 3.26
N GLU A 157 4.57 2.12 2.26
CA GLU A 157 3.94 3.45 2.19
C GLU A 157 3.05 3.70 3.41
N ALA A 158 2.20 2.73 3.79
CA ALA A 158 1.36 2.79 4.98
C ALA A 158 2.20 2.94 6.26
N ALA A 159 3.29 2.17 6.39
CA ALA A 159 4.21 2.26 7.53
C ALA A 159 4.88 3.64 7.63
N LEU A 160 5.30 4.24 6.50
CA LEU A 160 5.85 5.58 6.45
C LEU A 160 4.81 6.65 6.83
N CYS A 161 3.53 6.41 6.54
CA CYS A 161 2.42 7.25 7.00
C CYS A 161 2.06 7.04 8.49
N GLY A 162 2.68 6.09 9.20
CA GLY A 162 2.30 5.71 10.55
C GLY A 162 0.97 4.95 10.63
N LEU A 163 0.45 4.46 9.49
CA LEU A 163 -0.85 3.79 9.38
C LEU A 163 -0.72 2.30 9.70
N GLY A 164 -1.38 1.86 10.78
CA GLY A 164 -1.52 0.45 11.10
C GLY A 164 -2.23 -0.31 9.99
N SER A 165 -1.74 -1.51 9.62
CA SER A 165 -2.31 -2.27 8.51
C SER A 165 -2.48 -3.75 8.86
N VAL A 166 -3.60 -4.31 8.44
CA VAL A 166 -3.86 -5.76 8.39
C VAL A 166 -3.65 -6.21 6.94
N ILE A 167 -2.82 -7.26 6.75
CA ILE A 167 -2.38 -7.75 5.44
C ILE A 167 -2.87 -9.18 5.23
#